data_987dd88de233a417db7330cb7f21bb3b
#
_entry.id   987dd88de233a417db7330cb7f21bb3b
#
_cell.length_a   1.000
_cell.length_b   1.000
_cell.length_c   1.000
_cell.angle_alpha   90.00
_cell.angle_beta   90.00
_cell.angle_gamma   90.00
#
_symmetry.space_group_name_H-M   'P 1'
#
loop_
_entity.id
_entity.type
_entity.pdbx_description
1 polymer ?
#
loop_
_entity_poly.entity_id
_entity_poly.type
_entity_poly.pdbx_seq_one_letter_code
_entity_poly.pdbx_strand_id
1 'polypeptide(L)'
;MTPSEPDSVKTRSILTNLSRLAVYDTGIPNRAAASSEVLVLWPSVLADHRIYDAQVADLREHHRLILIDGPGHGASGPSSGRFSMEQCADALSQVLDTLQIVKPVVVIGTSWGGLVAGEFALKHPGRTRAVVMLNTPVFKTRARWRDSFVSWGARWLKFTNRYVQGVADAYFMPETRKRESAFMEGFRKHIRGVSGAALSRAVRSVLLEREDLASRLNSIAAPTLFVAGTHDSMYPVDDLRHAAAQLTRGRFIELPTAHLSVVDAPSETTQAIDSFLTELQLTSSFSSPGAKA
;
A
#
# COMPACT_ATOMS: atom_id res chain seq x y z
N MET A 1 -39.51 6.55 -6.42
CA MET A 1 -38.21 6.30 -5.79
C MET A 1 -37.16 6.55 -6.84
N THR A 2 -36.46 7.67 -6.78
CA THR A 2 -35.31 7.96 -7.64
C THR A 2 -34.19 6.99 -7.29
N PRO A 3 -33.50 6.40 -8.29
CA PRO A 3 -32.31 5.58 -8.01
C PRO A 3 -31.29 6.45 -7.30
N SER A 4 -30.80 5.99 -6.14
CA SER A 4 -29.67 6.62 -5.45
C SER A 4 -28.48 6.63 -6.42
N GLU A 5 -27.87 7.81 -6.61
CA GLU A 5 -26.62 7.93 -7.34
C GLU A 5 -25.60 6.92 -6.80
N PRO A 6 -24.77 6.30 -7.68
CA PRO A 6 -23.74 5.38 -7.23
C PRO A 6 -22.81 6.13 -6.27
N ASP A 7 -22.62 5.58 -5.07
CA ASP A 7 -21.86 6.16 -3.97
C ASP A 7 -20.51 6.71 -4.46
N SER A 8 -20.42 8.03 -4.52
CA SER A 8 -19.22 8.74 -4.92
C SER A 8 -18.16 8.56 -3.83
N VAL A 9 -16.95 8.18 -4.22
CA VAL A 9 -15.78 8.14 -3.33
C VAL A 9 -15.63 9.51 -2.65
N LYS A 10 -15.71 9.53 -1.32
CA LYS A 10 -15.59 10.78 -0.54
C LYS A 10 -14.13 11.12 -0.33
N THR A 11 -13.68 12.19 -0.94
CA THR A 11 -12.33 12.71 -0.72
C THR A 11 -12.30 13.59 0.53
N ARG A 12 -11.35 13.33 1.43
CA ARG A 12 -11.11 14.10 2.65
C ARG A 12 -9.65 14.53 2.72
N SER A 13 -9.41 15.67 3.35
CA SER A 13 -8.08 16.17 3.67
C SER A 13 -7.92 16.14 5.19
N ILE A 14 -7.16 15.18 5.71
CA ILE A 14 -7.02 14.94 7.15
C ILE A 14 -5.65 15.42 7.62
N LEU A 15 -5.63 16.29 8.61
CA LEU A 15 -4.40 16.75 9.23
C LEU A 15 -3.92 15.69 10.24
N THR A 16 -2.69 15.25 10.08
CA THR A 16 -2.00 14.33 10.96
C THR A 16 -0.72 14.95 11.52
N ASN A 17 -0.07 14.30 12.47
CA ASN A 17 1.25 14.71 12.98
C ASN A 17 2.36 14.68 11.92
N LEU A 18 2.15 13.95 10.81
CA LEU A 18 3.12 13.80 9.73
C LEU A 18 2.94 14.83 8.61
N SER A 19 1.71 14.98 8.13
CA SER A 19 1.31 15.95 7.11
C SER A 19 -0.21 15.99 6.98
N ARG A 20 -0.70 16.83 6.08
CA ARG A 20 -2.08 16.79 5.62
C ARG A 20 -2.21 15.68 4.58
N LEU A 21 -2.90 14.60 4.92
CA LEU A 21 -3.09 13.44 4.04
C LEU A 21 -4.42 13.55 3.26
N ALA A 22 -4.36 13.25 1.98
CA ALA A 22 -5.54 13.02 1.15
C ALA A 22 -6.01 11.57 1.36
N VAL A 23 -7.28 11.43 1.67
CA VAL A 23 -7.93 10.17 2.01
C VAL A 23 -9.19 10.02 1.17
N TYR A 24 -9.35 8.86 0.55
CA TYR A 24 -10.45 8.52 -0.34
C TYR A 24 -11.23 7.37 0.29
N ASP A 25 -12.47 7.63 0.67
CA ASP A 25 -13.33 6.70 1.39
C ASP A 25 -14.50 6.27 0.49
N THR A 26 -14.58 4.98 0.20
CA THR A 26 -15.67 4.43 -0.64
C THR A 26 -17.00 4.32 0.11
N GLY A 27 -17.03 4.59 1.40
CA GLY A 27 -18.23 4.42 2.20
C GLY A 27 -18.53 2.96 2.56
N ILE A 28 -19.71 2.73 3.13
CA ILE A 28 -20.19 1.39 3.46
C ILE A 28 -20.55 0.68 2.15
N PRO A 29 -20.10 -0.58 1.93
CA PRO A 29 -20.37 -1.30 0.69
C PRO A 29 -21.87 -1.57 0.51
N ASN A 30 -22.36 -1.52 -0.75
CA ASN A 30 -23.76 -1.78 -1.07
C ASN A 30 -24.22 -3.20 -0.69
N ARG A 31 -23.29 -4.15 -0.72
CA ARG A 31 -23.48 -5.55 -0.30
C ARG A 31 -22.82 -5.83 1.04
N ALA A 32 -23.05 -4.92 2.01
CA ALA A 32 -22.50 -5.10 3.34
C ALA A 32 -23.00 -6.42 3.95
N ALA A 33 -22.08 -7.25 4.37
CA ALA A 33 -22.31 -8.51 5.06
C ALA A 33 -21.60 -8.48 6.42
N ALA A 34 -21.89 -9.45 7.28
CA ALA A 34 -21.17 -9.60 8.55
C ALA A 34 -19.64 -9.83 8.32
N SER A 35 -19.29 -10.31 7.15
CA SER A 35 -17.91 -10.52 6.67
C SER A 35 -17.24 -9.29 6.08
N SER A 36 -17.92 -8.15 5.95
CA SER A 36 -17.36 -6.93 5.38
C SER A 36 -16.30 -6.34 6.30
N GLU A 37 -15.10 -6.13 5.74
CA GLU A 37 -13.95 -5.54 6.44
C GLU A 37 -13.75 -4.08 6.03
N VAL A 38 -12.97 -3.34 6.80
CA VAL A 38 -12.39 -2.06 6.37
C VAL A 38 -10.99 -2.33 5.87
N LEU A 39 -10.75 -2.06 4.58
CA LEU A 39 -9.45 -2.23 3.93
C LEU A 39 -8.80 -0.86 3.78
N VAL A 40 -7.61 -0.70 4.33
CA VAL A 40 -6.81 0.52 4.18
C VAL A 40 -5.72 0.26 3.16
N LEU A 41 -5.62 1.11 2.13
CA LEU A 41 -4.68 0.94 1.03
C LEU A 41 -3.65 2.08 1.01
N TRP A 42 -2.37 1.73 1.14
CA TRP A 42 -1.26 2.68 1.08
C TRP A 42 -0.35 2.36 -0.11
N PRO A 43 -0.09 3.32 -1.02
CA PRO A 43 0.63 3.07 -2.27
C PRO A 43 2.15 3.01 -2.11
N SER A 44 2.82 2.74 -3.23
CA SER A 44 4.27 2.82 -3.38
C SER A 44 4.76 4.27 -3.36
N VAL A 45 6.04 4.47 -3.01
CA VAL A 45 6.71 5.77 -3.25
C VAL A 45 6.72 6.08 -4.75
N LEU A 46 6.70 7.34 -5.14
CA LEU A 46 6.55 7.82 -6.53
C LEU A 46 5.21 7.48 -7.20
N ALA A 47 4.24 6.93 -6.45
CA ALA A 47 2.89 6.62 -6.91
C ALA A 47 1.83 7.24 -5.96
N ASP A 48 0.57 7.18 -6.33
CA ASP A 48 -0.57 7.57 -5.52
C ASP A 48 -1.65 6.48 -5.49
N HIS A 49 -2.77 6.74 -4.82
CA HIS A 49 -3.88 5.80 -4.64
C HIS A 49 -4.37 5.15 -5.93
N ARG A 50 -4.19 5.77 -7.09
CA ARG A 50 -4.69 5.28 -8.39
C ARG A 50 -4.03 3.97 -8.84
N ILE A 51 -2.92 3.56 -8.22
CA ILE A 51 -2.38 2.21 -8.50
C ILE A 51 -3.36 1.10 -8.09
N TYR A 52 -4.36 1.41 -7.26
CA TYR A 52 -5.37 0.48 -6.77
C TYR A 52 -6.71 0.56 -7.50
N ASP A 53 -6.84 1.32 -8.60
CA ASP A 53 -8.13 1.53 -9.28
C ASP A 53 -8.84 0.22 -9.64
N ALA A 54 -8.09 -0.80 -10.07
CA ALA A 54 -8.64 -2.13 -10.37
C ALA A 54 -9.13 -2.85 -9.11
N GLN A 55 -8.34 -2.83 -8.03
CA GLN A 55 -8.71 -3.44 -6.74
C GLN A 55 -9.93 -2.73 -6.13
N VAL A 56 -10.02 -1.41 -6.30
CA VAL A 56 -11.19 -0.63 -5.86
C VAL A 56 -12.44 -1.06 -6.61
N ALA A 57 -12.36 -1.25 -7.93
CA ALA A 57 -13.50 -1.66 -8.74
C ALA A 57 -14.14 -2.97 -8.23
N ASP A 58 -13.30 -3.94 -7.84
CA ASP A 58 -13.73 -5.27 -7.42
C ASP A 58 -14.12 -5.31 -5.92
N LEU A 59 -13.24 -4.79 -5.04
CA LEU A 59 -13.37 -4.98 -3.60
C LEU A 59 -14.41 -4.05 -2.93
N ARG A 60 -14.71 -2.88 -3.52
CA ARG A 60 -15.66 -1.91 -2.95
C ARG A 60 -17.08 -2.42 -2.82
N GLU A 61 -17.46 -3.42 -3.60
CA GLU A 61 -18.80 -4.02 -3.54
C GLU A 61 -19.04 -4.75 -2.20
N HIS A 62 -17.97 -5.26 -1.58
CA HIS A 62 -18.03 -6.09 -0.39
C HIS A 62 -17.35 -5.48 0.84
N HIS A 63 -16.44 -4.52 0.65
CA HIS A 63 -15.61 -3.92 1.69
C HIS A 63 -15.63 -2.40 1.62
N ARG A 64 -15.45 -1.74 2.78
CA ARG A 64 -15.17 -0.30 2.81
C ARG A 64 -13.68 -0.10 2.56
N LEU A 65 -13.33 0.71 1.56
CA LEU A 65 -11.94 0.98 1.20
C LEU A 65 -11.56 2.39 1.63
N ILE A 66 -10.42 2.51 2.29
CA ILE A 66 -9.79 3.77 2.69
C ILE A 66 -8.45 3.86 1.98
N LEU A 67 -8.38 4.62 0.90
CA LEU A 67 -7.13 4.84 0.19
C LEU A 67 -6.46 6.11 0.69
N ILE A 68 -5.13 6.09 0.79
CA ILE A 68 -4.36 7.19 1.35
C ILE A 68 -3.24 7.55 0.38
N ASP A 69 -3.13 8.82 0.02
CA ASP A 69 -1.90 9.32 -0.58
C ASP A 69 -0.88 9.58 0.54
N GLY A 70 0.30 9.02 0.42
CA GLY A 70 1.37 9.27 1.39
C GLY A 70 1.89 10.72 1.33
N PRO A 71 2.63 11.19 2.34
CA PRO A 71 3.13 12.57 2.39
C PRO A 71 3.94 12.93 1.14
N GLY A 72 3.57 14.04 0.51
CA GLY A 72 4.19 14.55 -0.71
C GLY A 72 3.82 13.80 -1.99
N HIS A 73 2.78 12.96 -1.97
CA HIS A 73 2.25 12.24 -3.14
C HIS A 73 0.78 12.59 -3.36
N GLY A 74 0.30 12.38 -4.58
CA GLY A 74 -1.10 12.63 -4.95
C GLY A 74 -1.57 14.03 -4.55
N ALA A 75 -2.66 14.08 -3.79
CA ALA A 75 -3.22 15.30 -3.24
C ALA A 75 -2.79 15.58 -1.79
N SER A 76 -1.89 14.77 -1.22
CA SER A 76 -1.35 14.97 0.13
C SER A 76 -0.32 16.09 0.18
N GLY A 77 -0.33 16.82 1.29
CA GLY A 77 0.68 17.82 1.59
C GLY A 77 2.06 17.20 1.86
N PRO A 78 3.14 17.98 1.71
CA PRO A 78 4.48 17.51 2.05
C PRO A 78 4.63 17.35 3.56
N SER A 79 5.48 16.41 3.99
CA SER A 79 5.96 16.38 5.38
C SER A 79 6.86 17.59 5.66
N SER A 80 6.92 18.05 6.90
CA SER A 80 7.79 19.16 7.33
C SER A 80 9.28 18.78 7.25
N GLY A 81 9.60 17.51 7.52
CA GLY A 81 10.94 16.96 7.53
C GLY A 81 11.00 15.55 6.95
N ARG A 82 12.08 14.84 7.22
CA ARG A 82 12.17 13.40 7.02
C ARG A 82 11.22 12.70 7.97
N PHE A 83 10.81 11.50 7.62
CA PHE A 83 9.88 10.72 8.42
C PHE A 83 10.25 9.24 8.45
N SER A 84 9.83 8.56 9.50
CA SER A 84 9.97 7.11 9.62
C SER A 84 8.68 6.38 9.20
N MET A 85 8.79 5.06 9.03
CA MET A 85 7.61 4.22 8.74
C MET A 85 6.66 4.16 9.93
N GLU A 86 7.19 4.23 11.14
CA GLU A 86 6.40 4.32 12.38
C GLU A 86 5.58 5.62 12.45
N GLN A 87 6.14 6.75 12.00
CA GLN A 87 5.38 7.99 11.88
C GLN A 87 4.26 7.90 10.83
N CYS A 88 4.48 7.14 9.74
CA CYS A 88 3.41 6.84 8.79
C CYS A 88 2.32 5.97 9.41
N ALA A 89 2.70 4.98 10.24
CA ALA A 89 1.75 4.13 10.98
C ALA A 89 0.93 4.94 11.98
N ASP A 90 1.54 5.89 12.70
CA ASP A 90 0.81 6.80 13.59
C ASP A 90 -0.15 7.73 12.83
N ALA A 91 0.29 8.25 11.68
CA ALA A 91 -0.57 9.06 10.83
C ALA A 91 -1.77 8.26 10.32
N LEU A 92 -1.57 6.98 9.95
CA LEU A 92 -2.66 6.07 9.63
C LEU A 92 -3.62 5.89 10.80
N SER A 93 -3.11 5.68 12.03
CA SER A 93 -3.95 5.59 13.22
C SER A 93 -4.81 6.84 13.40
N GLN A 94 -4.25 8.05 13.23
CA GLN A 94 -4.98 9.32 13.31
C GLN A 94 -6.04 9.49 12.20
N VAL A 95 -5.77 8.96 10.99
CA VAL A 95 -6.77 8.90 9.92
C VAL A 95 -7.96 8.04 10.36
N LEU A 96 -7.71 6.84 10.90
CA LEU A 96 -8.77 5.95 11.37
C LEU A 96 -9.59 6.58 12.52
N ASP A 97 -8.94 7.28 13.44
CA ASP A 97 -9.61 8.02 14.52
C ASP A 97 -10.53 9.12 13.97
N THR A 98 -10.03 9.91 13.02
CA THR A 98 -10.81 10.97 12.38
C THR A 98 -12.02 10.42 11.61
N LEU A 99 -11.89 9.22 11.02
CA LEU A 99 -12.98 8.52 10.35
C LEU A 99 -13.89 7.72 11.30
N GLN A 100 -13.61 7.76 12.61
CA GLN A 100 -14.32 7.00 13.65
C GLN A 100 -14.32 5.50 13.38
N ILE A 101 -13.25 4.96 12.78
CA ILE A 101 -13.07 3.54 12.54
C ILE A 101 -12.40 2.92 13.76
N VAL A 102 -13.20 2.28 14.62
CA VAL A 102 -12.73 1.68 15.89
C VAL A 102 -12.42 0.20 15.79
N LYS A 103 -13.03 -0.51 14.85
CA LYS A 103 -12.75 -1.94 14.61
C LYS A 103 -11.36 -2.11 14.00
N PRO A 104 -10.67 -3.24 14.29
CA PRO A 104 -9.43 -3.57 13.61
C PRO A 104 -9.61 -3.62 12.08
N VAL A 105 -8.63 -3.12 11.35
CA VAL A 105 -8.66 -2.98 9.88
C VAL A 105 -7.66 -3.92 9.22
N VAL A 106 -7.90 -4.26 7.96
CA VAL A 106 -6.90 -4.89 7.09
C VAL A 106 -6.07 -3.80 6.44
N VAL A 107 -4.76 -3.83 6.63
CA VAL A 107 -3.86 -2.85 6.00
C VAL A 107 -3.16 -3.48 4.81
N ILE A 108 -3.43 -2.95 3.63
CA ILE A 108 -2.89 -3.39 2.35
C ILE A 108 -1.90 -2.35 1.86
N GLY A 109 -0.66 -2.75 1.65
CA GLY A 109 0.36 -1.82 1.19
C GLY A 109 1.23 -2.36 0.08
N THR A 110 1.50 -1.51 -0.92
CA THR A 110 2.42 -1.83 -2.00
C THR A 110 3.76 -1.15 -1.75
N SER A 111 4.85 -1.92 -1.74
CA SER A 111 6.22 -1.39 -1.56
C SER A 111 6.33 -0.57 -0.28
N TRP A 112 6.46 0.76 -0.36
CA TRP A 112 6.39 1.65 0.82
C TRP A 112 5.17 1.38 1.68
N GLY A 113 4.00 1.24 1.06
CA GLY A 113 2.77 0.95 1.78
C GLY A 113 2.84 -0.34 2.60
N GLY A 114 3.51 -1.36 2.10
CA GLY A 114 3.71 -2.60 2.85
C GLY A 114 4.62 -2.43 4.07
N LEU A 115 5.62 -1.55 4.00
CA LEU A 115 6.41 -1.16 5.16
C LEU A 115 5.54 -0.47 6.21
N VAL A 116 4.68 0.46 5.78
CA VAL A 116 3.73 1.13 6.68
C VAL A 116 2.75 0.14 7.28
N ALA A 117 2.25 -0.83 6.51
CA ALA A 117 1.35 -1.88 7.00
C ALA A 117 2.02 -2.76 8.07
N GLY A 118 3.28 -3.15 7.86
CA GLY A 118 4.07 -3.89 8.86
C GLY A 118 4.30 -3.11 10.13
N GLU A 119 4.72 -1.84 10.02
CA GLU A 119 4.90 -0.97 11.18
C GLU A 119 3.59 -0.69 11.92
N PHE A 120 2.49 -0.56 11.19
CA PHE A 120 1.18 -0.41 11.80
C PHE A 120 0.79 -1.64 12.62
N ALA A 121 1.04 -2.84 12.10
CA ALA A 121 0.76 -4.08 12.83
C ALA A 121 1.63 -4.24 14.09
N LEU A 122 2.89 -3.82 14.03
CA LEU A 122 3.80 -3.84 15.17
C LEU A 122 3.39 -2.84 16.25
N LYS A 123 3.03 -1.63 15.85
CA LYS A 123 2.76 -0.52 16.77
C LYS A 123 1.32 -0.47 17.27
N HIS A 124 0.38 -0.88 16.44
CA HIS A 124 -1.06 -0.86 16.72
C HIS A 124 -1.70 -2.25 16.57
N PRO A 125 -1.21 -3.31 17.27
CA PRO A 125 -1.69 -4.68 17.07
C PRO A 125 -3.19 -4.83 17.35
N GLY A 126 -3.73 -4.10 18.32
CA GLY A 126 -5.19 -4.11 18.64
C GLY A 126 -6.06 -3.45 17.56
N ARG A 127 -5.46 -2.72 16.62
CA ARG A 127 -6.15 -2.09 15.47
C ARG A 127 -5.92 -2.83 14.15
N THR A 128 -5.14 -3.91 14.17
CA THR A 128 -4.74 -4.66 12.98
C THR A 128 -5.49 -6.00 12.92
N ARG A 129 -6.38 -6.14 11.95
CA ARG A 129 -7.08 -7.39 11.65
C ARG A 129 -6.21 -8.34 10.87
N ALA A 130 -5.54 -7.81 9.84
CA ALA A 130 -4.59 -8.53 8.99
C ALA A 130 -3.70 -7.54 8.22
N VAL A 131 -2.63 -8.05 7.62
CA VAL A 131 -1.68 -7.28 6.80
C VAL A 131 -1.56 -7.91 5.42
N VAL A 132 -1.52 -7.08 4.38
CA VAL A 132 -1.16 -7.51 3.02
C VAL A 132 0.04 -6.67 2.55
N MET A 133 1.16 -7.33 2.33
CA MET A 133 2.41 -6.74 1.84
C MET A 133 2.62 -7.11 0.38
N LEU A 134 2.46 -6.15 -0.52
CA LEU A 134 2.63 -6.35 -1.96
C LEU A 134 3.98 -5.78 -2.39
N ASN A 135 4.86 -6.62 -2.93
CA ASN A 135 6.20 -6.23 -3.43
C ASN A 135 7.00 -5.38 -2.41
N THR A 136 6.93 -5.76 -1.12
CA THR A 136 7.41 -4.93 -0.01
C THR A 136 8.90 -5.15 0.26
N PRO A 137 9.75 -4.12 0.15
CA PRO A 137 11.19 -4.21 0.37
C PRO A 137 11.54 -4.22 1.87
N VAL A 138 11.33 -5.32 2.57
CA VAL A 138 11.50 -5.41 4.03
C VAL A 138 12.94 -5.23 4.48
N PHE A 139 13.94 -5.54 3.64
CA PHE A 139 15.35 -5.31 3.91
C PHE A 139 15.79 -3.88 3.57
N LYS A 140 16.78 -3.36 4.29
CA LYS A 140 17.47 -2.12 3.89
C LYS A 140 18.13 -2.30 2.52
N THR A 141 18.14 -1.23 1.75
CA THR A 141 18.77 -1.26 0.42
C THR A 141 20.26 -1.57 0.50
N ARG A 142 20.72 -2.46 -0.38
CA ARG A 142 22.15 -2.68 -0.66
C ARG A 142 22.68 -1.72 -1.75
N ALA A 143 21.77 -1.13 -2.54
CA ALA A 143 22.08 -0.25 -3.68
C ALA A 143 21.90 1.24 -3.32
N ARG A 144 22.54 1.71 -2.24
CA ARG A 144 22.42 3.10 -1.76
C ARG A 144 22.72 4.16 -2.81
N TRP A 145 23.65 3.89 -3.75
CA TRP A 145 23.98 4.80 -4.83
C TRP A 145 22.79 4.97 -5.80
N ARG A 146 22.12 3.86 -6.17
CA ARG A 146 20.92 3.87 -7.01
C ARG A 146 19.80 4.67 -6.35
N ASP A 147 19.52 4.40 -5.08
CA ASP A 147 18.44 5.05 -4.35
C ASP A 147 18.75 6.53 -4.07
N SER A 148 20.02 6.88 -3.88
CA SER A 148 20.47 8.27 -3.83
C SER A 148 20.25 8.99 -5.16
N PHE A 149 20.53 8.31 -6.30
CA PHE A 149 20.27 8.85 -7.62
C PHE A 149 18.75 9.02 -7.88
N VAL A 150 17.91 8.06 -7.45
CA VAL A 150 16.45 8.19 -7.54
C VAL A 150 15.97 9.41 -6.74
N SER A 151 16.48 9.61 -5.53
CA SER A 151 16.15 10.78 -4.70
C SER A 151 16.58 12.10 -5.34
N TRP A 152 17.81 12.16 -5.85
CA TRP A 152 18.32 13.34 -6.54
C TRP A 152 17.53 13.63 -7.83
N GLY A 153 17.24 12.59 -8.61
CA GLY A 153 16.45 12.69 -9.82
C GLY A 153 15.02 13.13 -9.57
N ALA A 154 14.39 12.65 -8.48
CA ALA A 154 13.06 13.11 -8.05
C ALA A 154 13.02 14.61 -7.80
N ARG A 155 14.12 15.19 -7.31
CA ARG A 155 14.23 16.63 -7.07
C ARG A 155 14.45 17.45 -8.35
N TRP A 156 15.33 16.96 -9.23
CA TRP A 156 15.87 17.79 -10.31
C TRP A 156 15.52 17.31 -11.71
N LEU A 157 15.32 16.00 -11.90
CA LEU A 157 15.11 15.38 -13.21
C LEU A 157 13.69 14.92 -13.49
N LYS A 158 12.78 15.03 -12.53
CA LYS A 158 11.40 14.51 -12.64
C LYS A 158 10.60 15.05 -13.83
N PHE A 159 11.03 16.15 -14.42
CA PHE A 159 10.43 16.72 -15.64
C PHE A 159 10.94 16.06 -16.91
N THR A 160 12.08 15.35 -16.85
CA THR A 160 12.67 14.72 -18.02
C THR A 160 11.98 13.38 -18.32
N ASN A 161 11.77 13.11 -19.62
CA ASN A 161 11.23 11.83 -20.05
C ASN A 161 12.12 10.65 -19.62
N ARG A 162 13.44 10.84 -19.63
CA ARG A 162 14.41 9.80 -19.24
C ARG A 162 14.25 9.37 -17.77
N TYR A 163 14.07 10.29 -16.85
CA TYR A 163 13.86 9.96 -15.44
C TYR A 163 12.53 9.24 -15.23
N VAL A 164 11.44 9.80 -15.78
CA VAL A 164 10.10 9.20 -15.65
C VAL A 164 10.03 7.82 -16.29
N GLN A 165 10.69 7.65 -17.45
CA GLN A 165 10.78 6.36 -18.11
C GLN A 165 11.57 5.36 -17.25
N GLY A 166 12.72 5.76 -16.69
CA GLY A 166 13.50 4.90 -15.79
C GLY A 166 12.73 4.43 -14.55
N VAL A 167 11.89 5.29 -13.98
CA VAL A 167 10.98 4.88 -12.90
C VAL A 167 9.93 3.89 -13.40
N ALA A 168 9.32 4.15 -14.56
CA ALA A 168 8.35 3.24 -15.15
C ALA A 168 8.97 1.86 -15.51
N ASP A 169 10.21 1.86 -16.00
CA ASP A 169 10.95 0.62 -16.34
C ASP A 169 11.25 -0.24 -15.11
N ALA A 170 11.48 0.40 -13.96
CA ALA A 170 11.68 -0.29 -12.69
C ALA A 170 10.38 -0.80 -12.06
N TYR A 171 9.24 -0.14 -12.34
CA TYR A 171 7.97 -0.40 -11.66
C TYR A 171 7.07 -1.39 -12.38
N PHE A 172 7.09 -1.38 -13.73
CA PHE A 172 6.09 -2.08 -14.53
C PHE A 172 6.71 -3.06 -15.53
N MET A 173 5.99 -4.12 -15.81
CA MET A 173 6.29 -5.03 -16.91
C MET A 173 6.31 -4.29 -18.27
N PRO A 174 7.10 -4.75 -19.26
CA PRO A 174 7.11 -4.15 -20.59
C PRO A 174 5.74 -4.06 -21.24
N GLU A 175 4.88 -5.06 -21.03
CA GLU A 175 3.51 -5.14 -21.56
C GLU A 175 2.63 -4.05 -20.95
N THR A 176 2.73 -3.83 -19.64
CA THR A 176 2.00 -2.76 -18.93
C THR A 176 2.41 -1.38 -19.42
N ARG A 177 3.71 -1.17 -19.64
CA ARG A 177 4.25 0.10 -20.15
C ARG A 177 3.83 0.40 -21.60
N LYS A 178 3.71 -0.64 -22.43
CA LYS A 178 3.25 -0.53 -23.83
C LYS A 178 1.77 -0.23 -23.96
N ARG A 179 0.97 -0.58 -22.96
CA ARG A 179 -0.43 -0.16 -22.93
C ARG A 179 -0.47 1.35 -22.72
N GLU A 180 -0.75 2.11 -23.77
CA GLU A 180 -1.10 3.52 -23.67
C GLU A 180 -2.43 3.66 -22.93
N SER A 181 -2.36 3.62 -21.60
CA SER A 181 -3.52 3.69 -20.75
C SER A 181 -3.58 5.05 -20.07
N ALA A 182 -4.78 5.48 -19.75
CA ALA A 182 -5.01 6.68 -18.93
C ALA A 182 -4.23 6.62 -17.59
N PHE A 183 -4.05 5.39 -17.07
CA PHE A 183 -3.22 5.14 -15.88
C PHE A 183 -1.76 5.55 -16.12
N MET A 184 -1.11 5.07 -17.19
CA MET A 184 0.31 5.37 -17.47
C MET A 184 0.54 6.88 -17.72
N GLU A 185 -0.38 7.54 -18.38
CA GLU A 185 -0.35 9.00 -18.53
C GLU A 185 -0.51 9.69 -17.18
N GLY A 186 -1.47 9.27 -16.37
CA GLY A 186 -1.71 9.74 -15.01
C GLY A 186 -0.49 9.57 -14.11
N PHE A 187 0.18 8.41 -14.16
CA PHE A 187 1.42 8.13 -13.43
C PHE A 187 2.55 9.09 -13.82
N ARG A 188 2.77 9.29 -15.12
CA ARG A 188 3.79 10.26 -15.62
C ARG A 188 3.44 11.69 -15.17
N LYS A 189 2.18 12.08 -15.24
CA LYS A 189 1.68 13.39 -14.81
C LYS A 189 1.86 13.56 -13.30
N HIS A 190 1.58 12.52 -12.51
CA HIS A 190 1.78 12.52 -11.06
C HIS A 190 3.24 12.84 -10.71
N ILE A 191 4.22 12.08 -11.21
CA ILE A 191 5.64 12.32 -10.92
C ILE A 191 6.06 13.75 -11.27
N ARG A 192 5.60 14.27 -12.40
CA ARG A 192 5.92 15.64 -12.83
C ARG A 192 5.22 16.71 -12.01
N GLY A 193 4.00 16.43 -11.55
CA GLY A 193 3.13 17.41 -10.87
C GLY A 193 3.49 17.69 -9.42
N VAL A 194 3.95 16.67 -8.68
CA VAL A 194 4.27 16.82 -7.24
C VAL A 194 5.54 17.65 -7.02
N SER A 195 5.68 18.26 -5.85
CA SER A 195 6.89 19.01 -5.49
C SER A 195 8.14 18.13 -5.52
N GLY A 196 9.17 18.48 -6.29
CA GLY A 196 10.42 17.73 -6.34
C GLY A 196 11.14 17.65 -4.98
N ALA A 197 11.02 18.68 -4.15
CA ALA A 197 11.56 18.69 -2.80
C ALA A 197 10.83 17.70 -1.89
N ALA A 198 9.49 17.66 -1.97
CA ALA A 198 8.67 16.75 -1.20
C ALA A 198 8.93 15.30 -1.64
N LEU A 199 8.94 15.05 -2.96
CA LEU A 199 9.17 13.74 -3.53
C LEU A 199 10.55 13.18 -3.17
N SER A 200 11.59 13.99 -3.32
CA SER A 200 12.97 13.61 -2.93
C SER A 200 13.07 13.29 -1.44
N ARG A 201 12.37 14.04 -0.59
CA ARG A 201 12.33 13.79 0.85
C ARG A 201 11.68 12.46 1.18
N ALA A 202 10.53 12.18 0.56
CA ALA A 202 9.84 10.91 0.73
C ALA A 202 10.71 9.73 0.25
N VAL A 203 11.31 9.83 -0.94
CA VAL A 203 12.24 8.80 -1.46
C VAL A 203 13.40 8.55 -0.49
N ARG A 204 14.00 9.61 0.09
CA ARG A 204 15.06 9.44 1.10
C ARG A 204 14.57 8.70 2.33
N SER A 205 13.43 9.13 2.90
CA SER A 205 12.83 8.52 4.08
C SER A 205 12.52 7.03 3.86
N VAL A 206 11.95 6.70 2.68
CA VAL A 206 11.48 5.35 2.36
C VAL A 206 12.61 4.40 1.93
N LEU A 207 13.58 4.88 1.14
CA LEU A 207 14.60 4.00 0.56
C LEU A 207 15.92 4.03 1.32
N LEU A 208 16.36 5.19 1.83
CA LEU A 208 17.71 5.36 2.37
C LEU A 208 17.80 5.35 3.89
N GLU A 209 16.76 5.86 4.56
CA GLU A 209 16.84 6.22 5.98
C GLU A 209 15.92 5.38 6.88
N ARG A 210 15.00 4.59 6.29
CA ARG A 210 14.11 3.71 7.06
C ARG A 210 14.87 2.62 7.83
N GLU A 211 14.26 2.15 8.90
CA GLU A 211 14.72 0.98 9.63
C GLU A 211 14.46 -0.32 8.82
N ASP A 212 15.16 -1.38 9.19
CA ASP A 212 14.98 -2.71 8.63
C ASP A 212 13.76 -3.37 9.28
N LEU A 213 12.75 -3.72 8.45
CA LEU A 213 11.56 -4.40 8.94
C LEU A 213 11.79 -5.92 9.06
N ALA A 214 12.69 -6.49 8.26
CA ALA A 214 12.89 -7.93 8.17
C ALA A 214 13.19 -8.58 9.53
N SER A 215 14.02 -7.95 10.36
CA SER A 215 14.37 -8.45 11.70
C SER A 215 13.21 -8.46 12.71
N ARG A 216 12.08 -7.81 12.37
CA ARG A 216 10.90 -7.66 13.23
C ARG A 216 9.65 -8.35 12.71
N LEU A 217 9.73 -9.05 11.56
CA LEU A 217 8.59 -9.72 10.93
C LEU A 217 7.97 -10.79 11.85
N ASN A 218 8.78 -11.52 12.60
CA ASN A 218 8.32 -12.53 13.56
C ASN A 218 7.49 -11.95 14.72
N SER A 219 7.56 -10.66 14.95
CA SER A 219 6.78 -9.95 15.97
C SER A 219 5.41 -9.47 15.46
N ILE A 220 5.13 -9.61 14.18
CA ILE A 220 3.80 -9.31 13.60
C ILE A 220 2.87 -10.47 13.96
N ALA A 221 1.97 -10.24 14.93
CA ALA A 221 0.99 -11.23 15.38
C ALA A 221 -0.21 -11.40 14.42
N ALA A 222 -0.49 -10.36 13.64
CA ALA A 222 -1.60 -10.37 12.69
C ALA A 222 -1.35 -11.35 11.53
N PRO A 223 -2.37 -12.07 11.02
CA PRO A 223 -2.24 -12.83 9.77
C PRO A 223 -1.73 -11.93 8.66
N THR A 224 -0.73 -12.42 7.91
CA THR A 224 -0.05 -11.60 6.91
C THR A 224 0.05 -12.34 5.57
N LEU A 225 -0.49 -11.74 4.51
CA LEU A 225 -0.23 -12.14 3.13
C LEU A 225 0.96 -11.35 2.60
N PHE A 226 1.94 -12.06 2.04
CA PHE A 226 3.06 -11.46 1.33
C PHE A 226 3.00 -11.85 -0.14
N VAL A 227 2.93 -10.88 -1.04
CA VAL A 227 2.94 -11.09 -2.49
C VAL A 227 4.23 -10.51 -3.08
N ALA A 228 4.95 -11.30 -3.87
CA ALA A 228 6.19 -10.89 -4.53
C ALA A 228 6.10 -11.07 -6.04
N GLY A 229 6.67 -10.13 -6.79
CA GLY A 229 6.80 -10.21 -8.24
C GLY A 229 8.07 -10.97 -8.63
N THR A 230 7.94 -12.02 -9.47
CA THR A 230 9.10 -12.81 -9.92
C THR A 230 10.00 -12.07 -10.91
N HIS A 231 9.50 -10.96 -11.48
CA HIS A 231 10.25 -10.08 -12.39
C HIS A 231 10.61 -8.74 -11.73
N ASP A 232 10.50 -8.64 -10.40
CA ASP A 232 10.93 -7.44 -9.68
C ASP A 232 12.46 -7.35 -9.68
N SER A 233 13.00 -6.47 -10.53
CA SER A 233 14.44 -6.28 -10.67
C SER A 233 15.09 -5.52 -9.50
N MET A 234 14.28 -4.91 -8.64
CA MET A 234 14.78 -4.13 -7.51
C MET A 234 14.91 -4.98 -6.23
N TYR A 235 14.02 -5.95 -6.06
CA TYR A 235 13.93 -6.76 -4.84
C TYR A 235 13.76 -8.23 -5.22
N PRO A 236 14.84 -9.05 -5.15
CA PRO A 236 14.80 -10.44 -5.52
C PRO A 236 13.74 -11.23 -4.76
N VAL A 237 12.97 -12.04 -5.48
CA VAL A 237 11.85 -12.82 -4.90
C VAL A 237 12.32 -13.78 -3.81
N ASP A 238 13.52 -14.33 -3.93
CA ASP A 238 14.10 -15.22 -2.93
C ASP A 238 14.36 -14.53 -1.58
N ASP A 239 14.85 -13.28 -1.61
CA ASP A 239 15.01 -12.48 -0.39
C ASP A 239 13.65 -12.26 0.29
N LEU A 240 12.61 -11.96 -0.49
CA LEU A 240 11.26 -11.75 0.02
C LEU A 240 10.61 -13.03 0.54
N ARG A 241 10.86 -14.16 -0.11
CA ARG A 241 10.40 -15.48 0.35
C ARG A 241 11.03 -15.84 1.70
N HIS A 242 12.35 -15.63 1.86
CA HIS A 242 13.02 -15.83 3.13
C HIS A 242 12.50 -14.92 4.25
N ALA A 243 12.20 -13.67 3.92
CA ALA A 243 11.60 -12.75 4.87
C ALA A 243 10.20 -13.18 5.30
N ALA A 244 9.35 -13.54 4.33
CA ALA A 244 7.99 -13.98 4.60
C ALA A 244 7.93 -15.26 5.45
N ALA A 245 8.92 -16.15 5.34
CA ALA A 245 9.03 -17.34 6.17
C ALA A 245 9.26 -17.05 7.67
N GLN A 246 9.64 -15.82 8.03
CA GLN A 246 9.77 -15.39 9.42
C GLN A 246 8.43 -14.96 10.06
N LEU A 247 7.40 -14.75 9.26
CA LEU A 247 6.07 -14.39 9.75
C LEU A 247 5.43 -15.58 10.46
N THR A 248 4.96 -15.37 11.69
CA THR A 248 4.32 -16.42 12.50
C THR A 248 3.03 -16.95 11.87
N ARG A 249 2.28 -16.07 11.20
CA ARG A 249 1.01 -16.36 10.52
C ARG A 249 1.08 -15.84 9.08
N GLY A 250 2.15 -16.22 8.36
CA GLY A 250 2.44 -15.74 7.02
C GLY A 250 1.92 -16.67 5.93
N ARG A 251 1.44 -16.07 4.84
CA ARG A 251 1.21 -16.71 3.55
C ARG A 251 2.04 -15.99 2.50
N PHE A 252 2.72 -16.71 1.63
CA PHE A 252 3.55 -16.16 0.57
C PHE A 252 3.01 -16.58 -0.80
N ILE A 253 2.88 -15.63 -1.72
CA ILE A 253 2.43 -15.83 -3.10
C ILE A 253 3.39 -15.14 -4.05
N GLU A 254 3.71 -15.78 -5.15
CA GLU A 254 4.48 -15.23 -6.25
C GLU A 254 3.58 -14.96 -7.45
N LEU A 255 3.77 -13.80 -8.08
CA LEU A 255 3.09 -13.43 -9.30
C LEU A 255 4.13 -13.09 -10.40
N PRO A 256 3.85 -13.35 -11.68
CA PRO A 256 4.76 -13.01 -12.78
C PRO A 256 4.68 -11.52 -13.12
N THR A 257 5.05 -10.67 -12.15
CA THR A 257 4.95 -9.21 -12.22
C THR A 257 6.29 -8.56 -11.90
N ALA A 258 6.45 -7.29 -12.31
CA ALA A 258 7.51 -6.43 -11.81
C ALA A 258 7.14 -5.89 -10.41
N HIS A 259 7.53 -4.64 -10.09
CA HIS A 259 7.40 -4.09 -8.74
C HIS A 259 5.97 -3.69 -8.32
N LEU A 260 5.07 -3.43 -9.25
CA LEU A 260 3.69 -3.05 -8.93
C LEU A 260 2.69 -4.12 -9.42
N SER A 261 2.60 -5.22 -8.69
CA SER A 261 1.69 -6.34 -8.99
C SER A 261 0.23 -5.90 -9.14
N VAL A 262 -0.20 -4.90 -8.38
CA VAL A 262 -1.55 -4.32 -8.44
C VAL A 262 -1.92 -3.72 -9.81
N VAL A 263 -0.90 -3.38 -10.61
CA VAL A 263 -1.05 -2.79 -11.96
C VAL A 263 -0.68 -3.79 -13.05
N ASP A 264 0.36 -4.59 -12.83
CA ASP A 264 0.85 -5.57 -13.82
C ASP A 264 -0.10 -6.77 -13.96
N ALA A 265 -0.64 -7.27 -12.84
CA ALA A 265 -1.56 -8.40 -12.77
C ALA A 265 -2.71 -8.08 -11.80
N PRO A 266 -3.60 -7.13 -12.18
CA PRO A 266 -4.63 -6.64 -11.27
C PRO A 266 -5.60 -7.73 -10.81
N SER A 267 -6.06 -8.59 -11.70
CA SER A 267 -7.02 -9.66 -11.38
C SER A 267 -6.43 -10.69 -10.44
N GLU A 268 -5.20 -11.15 -10.70
CA GLU A 268 -4.49 -12.15 -9.89
C GLU A 268 -4.14 -11.58 -8.51
N THR A 269 -3.77 -10.30 -8.46
CA THR A 269 -3.50 -9.61 -7.19
C THR A 269 -4.77 -9.44 -6.36
N THR A 270 -5.88 -9.04 -7.00
CA THR A 270 -7.19 -8.95 -6.32
C THR A 270 -7.64 -10.31 -5.81
N GLN A 271 -7.52 -11.36 -6.63
CA GLN A 271 -7.88 -12.73 -6.23
C GLN A 271 -7.05 -13.24 -5.06
N ALA A 272 -5.74 -12.92 -5.02
CA ALA A 272 -4.88 -13.28 -3.90
C ALA A 272 -5.33 -12.59 -2.60
N ILE A 273 -5.70 -11.31 -2.66
CA ILE A 273 -6.23 -10.56 -1.54
C ILE A 273 -7.58 -11.15 -1.08
N ASP A 274 -8.52 -11.35 -1.98
CA ASP A 274 -9.87 -11.83 -1.68
C ASP A 274 -9.84 -13.24 -1.08
N SER A 275 -9.04 -14.15 -1.64
CA SER A 275 -8.83 -15.49 -1.10
C SER A 275 -8.27 -15.46 0.32
N PHE A 276 -7.31 -14.56 0.60
CA PHE A 276 -6.77 -14.38 1.94
C PHE A 276 -7.81 -13.84 2.91
N LEU A 277 -8.62 -12.86 2.52
CA LEU A 277 -9.70 -12.31 3.34
C LEU A 277 -10.76 -13.38 3.66
N THR A 278 -11.12 -14.21 2.69
CA THR A 278 -12.06 -15.32 2.87
C THR A 278 -11.53 -16.35 3.90
N GLU A 279 -10.27 -16.73 3.83
CA GLU A 279 -9.64 -17.63 4.81
C GLU A 279 -9.67 -17.06 6.23
N LEU A 280 -9.45 -15.73 6.38
CA LEU A 280 -9.53 -15.07 7.69
C LEU A 280 -10.92 -15.15 8.32
N GLN A 281 -11.95 -15.11 7.50
CA GLN A 281 -13.34 -15.22 7.96
C GLN A 281 -13.64 -16.64 8.43
N LEU A 282 -13.23 -17.65 7.66
CA LEU A 282 -13.42 -19.06 8.02
C LEU A 282 -12.73 -19.41 9.35
N THR A 283 -11.49 -18.96 9.54
CA THR A 283 -10.73 -19.23 10.77
C THR A 283 -11.33 -18.53 12.01
N SER A 284 -11.94 -17.36 11.85
CA SER A 284 -12.59 -16.66 12.99
C SER A 284 -13.92 -17.27 13.39
N SER A 285 -14.67 -17.88 12.47
CA SER A 285 -15.93 -18.56 12.78
C SER A 285 -15.74 -19.85 13.60
N PHE A 286 -14.58 -20.52 13.48
CA PHE A 286 -14.24 -21.70 14.28
C PHE A 286 -13.65 -21.38 15.67
N SER A 287 -13.24 -20.12 15.90
CA SER A 287 -12.60 -19.69 17.16
C SER A 287 -13.58 -19.13 18.18
N SER A 288 -14.86 -18.98 17.85
CA SER A 288 -15.90 -18.59 18.81
C SER A 288 -16.31 -19.83 19.62
N PRO A 289 -15.99 -19.94 20.93
CA PRO A 289 -16.52 -21.00 21.76
C PRO A 289 -18.05 -20.87 21.77
N GLY A 290 -18.73 -21.92 21.36
CA GLY A 290 -20.19 -21.96 21.37
C GLY A 290 -20.72 -21.51 22.71
N ALA A 291 -21.61 -20.51 22.69
CA ALA A 291 -22.51 -20.25 23.79
C ALA A 291 -23.32 -21.57 24.02
N LYS A 292 -22.88 -22.37 24.97
CA LYS A 292 -23.73 -23.43 25.52
C LYS A 292 -24.75 -22.76 26.40
N ALA A 293 -25.98 -23.03 26.05
CA ALA A 293 -27.21 -22.68 26.79
C ALA A 293 -27.17 -23.03 28.28
#